data_13737428d100abee2c6d3314360a8382
#
_entry.id   13737428d100abee2c6d3314360a8382
#
_cell.length_a   1.000
_cell.length_b   1.000
_cell.length_c   1.000
_cell.angle_alpha   90.00
_cell.angle_beta   90.00
_cell.angle_gamma   90.00
#
_symmetry.space_group_name_H-M   'P 1'
#
loop_
_entity.id
_entity.type
_entity.pdbx_description
1 polymer ?
#
loop_
_entity_poly.entity_id
_entity_poly.type
_entity_poly.pdbx_seq_one_letter_code
_entity_poly.pdbx_strand_id
1 'polypeptide(L)'
;MFQASAIVFYSLNQRGVQGALCPVKEVDKIALRRWRKRGFYSESVLVKLLQKHGCHSVRIPVSNPSLSPLPDIIGRKDKDIYAFEVKNASYYAYFPKPQIDKLFRFLNELIPLEQEHKHAVVAAHLGKRWIFREISWEDWEKNKLPDKVRILKRDRGNLSFEDM
;
A
#
# COMPACT_ATOMS: atom_id res chain seq x y z
N MET A 1 16.37 -23.59 -26.74
CA MET A 1 14.95 -23.93 -26.99
C MET A 1 14.31 -24.24 -25.64
N PHE A 2 13.70 -23.26 -24.97
CA PHE A 2 12.97 -23.48 -23.73
C PHE A 2 11.49 -23.13 -23.97
N GLN A 3 10.65 -24.16 -23.93
CA GLN A 3 9.21 -24.04 -24.03
C GLN A 3 8.66 -23.50 -22.70
N ALA A 4 7.92 -22.40 -22.75
CA ALA A 4 7.14 -21.90 -21.66
C ALA A 4 5.85 -22.73 -21.53
N SER A 5 5.74 -23.51 -20.47
CA SER A 5 4.52 -24.25 -20.13
C SER A 5 3.44 -23.29 -19.61
N ALA A 6 2.36 -23.14 -20.34
CA ALA A 6 1.16 -22.45 -19.90
C ALA A 6 0.40 -23.37 -18.93
N ILE A 7 0.23 -22.93 -17.68
CA ILE A 7 -0.65 -23.61 -16.71
C ILE A 7 -2.08 -23.18 -17.01
N VAL A 8 -2.86 -24.13 -17.52
CA VAL A 8 -4.31 -23.96 -17.75
C VAL A 8 -5.05 -24.51 -16.55
N PHE A 9 -5.73 -23.63 -15.79
CA PHE A 9 -6.68 -24.05 -14.77
C PHE A 9 -8.02 -24.38 -15.41
N TYR A 10 -8.39 -25.66 -15.42
CA TYR A 10 -9.74 -26.12 -15.77
C TYR A 10 -10.64 -26.04 -14.54
N SER A 11 -11.65 -25.19 -14.61
CA SER A 11 -12.82 -25.27 -13.74
C SER A 11 -13.92 -26.03 -14.48
N LEU A 12 -14.23 -27.24 -14.04
CA LEU A 12 -15.33 -28.01 -14.53
C LEU A 12 -16.66 -27.46 -13.98
N ASN A 13 -17.39 -26.72 -14.78
CA ASN A 13 -18.78 -26.40 -14.49
C ASN A 13 -19.68 -27.22 -15.41
N GLN A 14 -20.38 -28.20 -14.83
CA GLN A 14 -21.36 -29.05 -15.53
C GLN A 14 -22.63 -28.24 -15.81
N ARG A 15 -22.67 -27.50 -16.88
CA ARG A 15 -23.86 -27.17 -17.68
C ARG A 15 -23.40 -26.65 -19.03
N GLY A 16 -23.73 -27.37 -20.08
CA GLY A 16 -23.32 -27.10 -21.46
C GLY A 16 -23.81 -25.75 -21.98
N VAL A 17 -22.96 -24.75 -21.85
CA VAL A 17 -23.02 -23.51 -22.63
C VAL A 17 -21.62 -23.33 -23.19
N GLN A 18 -21.50 -23.37 -24.52
CA GLN A 18 -20.29 -22.98 -25.22
C GLN A 18 -20.04 -21.49 -24.94
N GLY A 19 -19.40 -21.20 -23.81
CA GLY A 19 -18.93 -19.86 -23.47
C GLY A 19 -17.73 -19.53 -24.32
N ALA A 20 -17.82 -18.53 -25.18
CA ALA A 20 -16.70 -17.94 -25.88
C ALA A 20 -15.60 -17.59 -24.86
N LEU A 21 -14.41 -18.17 -24.99
CA LEU A 21 -13.23 -17.85 -24.22
C LEU A 21 -12.95 -16.35 -24.42
N CYS A 22 -13.24 -15.56 -23.38
CA CYS A 22 -12.86 -14.17 -23.39
C CYS A 22 -11.32 -14.12 -23.47
N PRO A 23 -10.71 -13.51 -24.49
CA PRO A 23 -9.25 -13.48 -24.59
C PRO A 23 -8.71 -12.74 -23.38
N VAL A 24 -7.87 -13.39 -22.59
CA VAL A 24 -7.09 -12.74 -21.52
C VAL A 24 -6.33 -11.61 -22.18
N LYS A 25 -6.73 -10.36 -21.90
CA LYS A 25 -6.05 -9.19 -22.44
C LYS A 25 -4.58 -9.29 -22.09
N GLU A 26 -3.74 -9.34 -23.12
CA GLU A 26 -2.29 -9.29 -22.96
C GLU A 26 -1.95 -8.03 -22.15
N VAL A 27 -1.36 -8.26 -20.98
CA VAL A 27 -1.07 -7.16 -20.06
C VAL A 27 0.02 -6.31 -20.70
N ASP A 28 -0.30 -5.07 -21.05
CA ASP A 28 0.64 -4.13 -21.64
C ASP A 28 1.84 -3.90 -20.71
N LYS A 29 2.96 -4.54 -21.02
CA LYS A 29 4.22 -4.46 -20.27
C LYS A 29 4.71 -3.01 -20.13
N ILE A 30 4.41 -2.16 -21.11
CA ILE A 30 4.77 -0.74 -21.08
C ILE A 30 3.93 0.01 -20.08
N ALA A 31 2.62 -0.24 -20.03
CA ALA A 31 1.72 0.34 -19.03
C ALA A 31 2.12 -0.09 -17.60
N LEU A 32 2.43 -1.38 -17.40
CA LEU A 32 2.92 -1.89 -16.11
C LEU A 32 4.22 -1.21 -15.66
N ARG A 33 5.19 -1.03 -16.58
CA ARG A 33 6.45 -0.32 -16.27
C ARG A 33 6.19 1.14 -15.90
N ARG A 34 5.27 1.83 -16.60
CA ARG A 34 4.88 3.21 -16.29
C ARG A 34 4.17 3.32 -14.93
N TRP A 35 3.35 2.34 -14.56
CA TRP A 35 2.67 2.32 -13.26
C TRP A 35 3.65 2.08 -12.12
N ARG A 36 4.57 1.11 -12.26
CA ARG A 36 5.64 0.88 -11.28
C ARG A 36 6.52 2.13 -11.11
N LYS A 37 6.94 2.76 -12.21
CA LYS A 37 7.73 4.00 -12.16
C LYS A 37 7.00 5.14 -11.45
N ARG A 38 5.70 5.29 -11.64
CA ARG A 38 4.88 6.29 -10.94
C ARG A 38 4.74 5.98 -9.44
N GLY A 39 4.59 4.72 -9.06
CA GLY A 39 4.60 4.28 -7.65
C GLY A 39 5.92 4.66 -6.98
N PHE A 40 7.05 4.23 -7.52
CA PHE A 40 8.37 4.55 -7.00
C PHE A 40 8.65 6.06 -6.91
N TYR A 41 8.17 6.82 -7.88
CA TYR A 41 8.29 8.28 -7.86
C TYR A 41 7.53 8.88 -6.66
N SER A 42 6.28 8.46 -6.44
CA SER A 42 5.46 8.97 -5.33
C SER A 42 6.06 8.63 -3.97
N GLU A 43 6.52 7.39 -3.76
CA GLU A 43 7.22 6.98 -2.54
C GLU A 43 8.47 7.86 -2.29
N SER A 44 9.29 8.07 -3.34
CA SER A 44 10.49 8.90 -3.24
C SER A 44 10.19 10.38 -2.97
N VAL A 45 9.09 10.90 -3.52
CA VAL A 45 8.62 12.26 -3.24
C VAL A 45 8.15 12.38 -1.80
N LEU A 46 7.39 11.38 -1.30
CA LEU A 46 6.93 11.39 0.09
C LEU A 46 8.10 11.36 1.07
N VAL A 47 9.11 10.52 0.85
CA VAL A 47 10.32 10.50 1.68
C VAL A 47 10.95 11.90 1.79
N LYS A 48 11.14 12.59 0.66
CA LYS A 48 11.70 13.95 0.65
C LYS A 48 10.84 14.96 1.40
N LEU A 49 9.50 14.83 1.29
CA LEU A 49 8.58 15.72 2.01
C LEU A 49 8.63 15.46 3.51
N LEU A 50 8.60 14.21 3.94
CA LEU A 50 8.74 13.82 5.34
C LEU A 50 10.06 14.35 5.93
N GLN A 51 11.17 14.17 5.21
CA GLN A 51 12.48 14.69 5.63
C GLN A 51 12.49 16.23 5.74
N LYS A 52 11.83 16.93 4.84
CA LYS A 52 11.67 18.39 4.89
C LYS A 52 10.93 18.85 6.15
N HIS A 53 10.02 18.04 6.67
CA HIS A 53 9.25 18.31 7.89
C HIS A 53 9.90 17.70 9.16
N GLY A 54 11.17 17.30 9.07
CA GLY A 54 11.93 16.82 10.24
C GLY A 54 11.80 15.34 10.55
N CYS A 55 11.05 14.58 9.74
CA CYS A 55 10.92 13.14 9.91
C CYS A 55 12.05 12.40 9.17
N HIS A 56 12.87 11.65 9.90
CA HIS A 56 13.86 10.76 9.29
C HIS A 56 13.15 9.60 8.60
N SER A 57 13.17 9.56 7.29
CA SER A 57 12.39 8.57 6.54
C SER A 57 13.21 7.89 5.45
N VAL A 58 12.85 6.64 5.18
CA VAL A 58 13.48 5.80 4.17
C VAL A 58 12.42 4.99 3.42
N ARG A 59 12.62 4.87 2.12
CA ARG A 59 11.83 3.97 1.28
C ARG A 59 12.37 2.54 1.39
N ILE A 60 11.50 1.56 1.51
CA ILE A 60 11.86 0.15 1.47
C ILE A 60 11.61 -0.39 0.07
N PRO A 61 12.65 -0.73 -0.70
CA PRO A 61 12.48 -1.31 -2.02
C PRO A 61 12.05 -2.78 -1.89
N VAL A 62 10.79 -3.07 -2.14
CA VAL A 62 10.30 -4.45 -2.22
C VAL A 62 10.36 -4.90 -3.67
N SER A 63 11.32 -5.78 -3.99
CA SER A 63 11.53 -6.28 -5.36
C SER A 63 10.63 -7.46 -5.72
N ASN A 64 10.15 -8.20 -4.74
CA ASN A 64 9.27 -9.36 -4.91
C ASN A 64 8.10 -9.28 -3.92
N PRO A 65 6.96 -9.94 -4.20
CA PRO A 65 5.94 -10.18 -3.20
C PRO A 65 6.53 -11.07 -2.11
N SER A 66 7.19 -10.44 -1.13
CA SER A 66 7.74 -11.16 0.00
C SER A 66 6.64 -11.45 1.01
N LEU A 67 6.73 -12.58 1.70
CA LEU A 67 5.88 -12.90 2.85
C LEU A 67 6.17 -11.98 4.04
N SER A 68 7.27 -11.21 3.98
CA SER A 68 7.67 -10.26 5.03
C SER A 68 6.72 -9.07 5.07
N PRO A 69 6.28 -8.65 6.26
CA PRO A 69 5.33 -7.54 6.43
C PRO A 69 6.05 -6.18 6.34
N LEU A 70 6.72 -5.88 5.22
CA LEU A 70 7.45 -4.63 5.05
C LEU A 70 6.56 -3.52 4.49
N PRO A 71 6.55 -2.31 5.10
CA PRO A 71 5.87 -1.13 4.57
C PRO A 71 6.60 -0.57 3.35
N ASP A 72 5.96 0.37 2.63
CA ASP A 72 6.61 1.07 1.51
C ASP A 72 7.64 2.09 2.01
N ILE A 73 7.33 2.77 3.12
CA ILE A 73 8.20 3.77 3.76
C ILE A 73 8.16 3.58 5.27
N ILE A 74 9.31 3.77 5.91
CA ILE A 74 9.42 3.94 7.35
C ILE A 74 9.86 5.39 7.62
N GLY A 75 9.21 6.04 8.57
CA GLY A 75 9.58 7.35 9.09
C GLY A 75 9.78 7.31 10.60
N ARG A 76 10.67 8.17 11.11
CA ARG A 76 10.85 8.41 12.54
C ARG A 76 10.92 9.90 12.82
N LYS A 77 10.14 10.35 13.79
CA LYS A 77 10.25 11.69 14.35
C LYS A 77 10.24 11.56 15.87
N ASP A 78 11.27 12.04 16.52
CA ASP A 78 11.50 11.88 17.96
C ASP A 78 11.44 10.43 18.43
N LYS A 79 10.41 10.06 19.19
CA LYS A 79 10.17 8.69 19.67
C LYS A 79 9.23 7.90 18.77
N ASP A 80 8.51 8.60 17.87
CA ASP A 80 7.44 8.01 17.06
C ASP A 80 7.95 7.37 15.78
N ILE A 81 7.46 6.18 15.49
CA ILE A 81 7.73 5.42 14.27
C ILE A 81 6.47 5.30 13.43
N TYR A 82 6.60 5.67 12.18
CA TYR A 82 5.53 5.66 11.19
C TYR A 82 5.82 4.61 10.12
N ALA A 83 4.89 3.69 9.90
CA ALA A 83 4.91 2.76 8.78
C ALA A 83 3.87 3.17 7.74
N PHE A 84 4.30 3.42 6.49
CA PHE A 84 3.44 3.90 5.43
C PHE A 84 3.20 2.85 4.35
N GLU A 85 1.94 2.72 3.93
CA GLU A 85 1.55 2.15 2.65
C GLU A 85 1.13 3.30 1.72
N VAL A 86 1.71 3.37 0.51
CA VAL A 86 1.57 4.52 -0.39
C VAL A 86 0.80 4.14 -1.65
N LYS A 87 -0.19 4.96 -2.03
CA LYS A 87 -0.91 4.82 -3.30
C LYS A 87 -0.91 6.14 -4.07
N ASN A 88 -0.66 6.05 -5.38
CA ASN A 88 -0.81 7.17 -6.30
C ASN A 88 -2.00 6.94 -7.23
N ALA A 89 -2.94 7.89 -7.25
CA ALA A 89 -4.13 7.84 -8.08
C ALA A 89 -4.63 9.25 -8.43
N SER A 90 -5.60 9.35 -9.35
CA SER A 90 -6.14 10.65 -9.77
C SER A 90 -7.26 11.14 -8.85
N TYR A 91 -8.16 10.26 -8.42
CA TYR A 91 -9.40 10.64 -7.74
C TYR A 91 -9.61 9.96 -6.39
N TYR A 92 -9.20 8.69 -6.27
CA TYR A 92 -9.34 7.89 -5.06
C TYR A 92 -8.29 6.80 -4.98
N ALA A 93 -7.95 6.38 -3.78
CA ALA A 93 -7.08 5.25 -3.51
C ALA A 93 -7.80 4.21 -2.64
N TYR A 94 -7.52 2.93 -2.88
CA TYR A 94 -7.98 1.82 -2.06
C TYR A 94 -6.79 1.14 -1.40
N PHE A 95 -6.92 0.87 -0.11
CA PHE A 95 -5.97 0.12 0.69
C PHE A 95 -6.66 -1.15 1.17
N PRO A 96 -6.41 -2.31 0.54
CA PRO A 96 -6.94 -3.58 0.99
C PRO A 96 -6.49 -3.92 2.41
N LYS A 97 -7.36 -4.56 3.20
CA LYS A 97 -7.07 -4.96 4.57
C LYS A 97 -5.73 -5.70 4.72
N PRO A 98 -5.32 -6.65 3.86
CA PRO A 98 -4.01 -7.31 3.98
C PRO A 98 -2.81 -6.36 3.90
N GLN A 99 -2.92 -5.23 3.19
CA GLN A 99 -1.86 -4.21 3.14
C GLN A 99 -1.81 -3.39 4.42
N ILE A 100 -2.94 -3.17 5.06
CA ILE A 100 -3.01 -2.50 6.38
C ILE A 100 -2.51 -3.46 7.46
N ASP A 101 -2.95 -4.72 7.46
CA ASP A 101 -2.47 -5.75 8.39
C ASP A 101 -0.94 -5.89 8.35
N LYS A 102 -0.34 -5.75 7.16
CA LYS A 102 1.11 -5.74 6.97
C LYS A 102 1.80 -4.63 7.77
N LEU A 103 1.22 -3.42 7.82
CA LEU A 103 1.79 -2.30 8.59
C LEU A 103 1.78 -2.59 10.09
N PHE A 104 0.65 -3.09 10.61
CA PHE A 104 0.54 -3.45 12.03
C PHE A 104 1.46 -4.59 12.41
N ARG A 105 1.54 -5.63 11.58
CA ARG A 105 2.48 -6.73 11.81
C ARG A 105 3.92 -6.23 11.84
N PHE A 106 4.33 -5.37 10.89
CA PHE A 106 5.65 -4.76 10.90
C PHE A 106 5.92 -4.02 12.21
N LEU A 107 5.01 -3.13 12.61
CA LEU A 107 5.15 -2.33 13.83
C LEU A 107 5.15 -3.18 15.10
N ASN A 108 4.35 -4.24 15.16
CA ASN A 108 4.23 -5.10 16.32
C ASN A 108 5.40 -6.08 16.45
N GLU A 109 5.79 -6.74 15.35
CA GLU A 109 6.77 -7.81 15.35
C GLU A 109 8.22 -7.31 15.31
N LEU A 110 8.47 -6.14 14.68
CA LEU A 110 9.83 -5.68 14.38
C LEU A 110 10.23 -4.39 15.10
N ILE A 111 9.29 -3.65 15.66
CA ILE A 111 9.60 -2.38 16.35
C ILE A 111 9.41 -2.55 17.87
N PRO A 112 10.51 -2.56 18.66
CA PRO A 112 10.45 -2.76 20.11
C PRO A 112 10.15 -1.45 20.86
N LEU A 113 9.04 -0.80 20.55
CA LEU A 113 8.54 0.39 21.23
C LEU A 113 7.15 0.14 21.80
N GLU A 114 6.70 1.02 22.69
CA GLU A 114 5.31 1.03 23.16
C GLU A 114 4.36 1.36 22.01
N GLN A 115 3.13 0.88 22.12
CA GLN A 115 2.12 1.00 21.06
C GLN A 115 1.81 2.46 20.71
N GLU A 116 1.82 3.36 21.70
CA GLU A 116 1.55 4.79 21.54
C GLU A 116 2.55 5.49 20.62
N HIS A 117 3.76 4.93 20.44
CA HIS A 117 4.81 5.43 19.56
C HIS A 117 4.84 4.73 18.19
N LYS A 118 3.83 3.96 17.84
CA LYS A 118 3.76 3.17 16.61
C LYS A 118 2.55 3.57 15.77
N HIS A 119 2.80 4.14 14.61
CA HIS A 119 1.77 4.73 13.76
C HIS A 119 1.66 4.01 12.41
N ALA A 120 0.53 3.33 12.18
CA ALA A 120 0.19 2.70 10.90
C ALA A 120 -0.55 3.70 10.01
N VAL A 121 0.08 4.15 8.93
CA VAL A 121 -0.43 5.24 8.09
C VAL A 121 -0.63 4.79 6.65
N VAL A 122 -1.81 5.05 6.09
CA VAL A 122 -2.05 4.95 4.65
C VAL A 122 -1.94 6.34 4.02
N ALA A 123 -1.11 6.46 2.99
CA ALA A 123 -0.80 7.72 2.32
C ALA A 123 -1.28 7.70 0.87
N ALA A 124 -2.21 8.57 0.52
CA ALA A 124 -2.74 8.70 -0.84
C ALA A 124 -2.23 9.99 -1.51
N HIS A 125 -1.53 9.84 -2.64
CA HIS A 125 -1.18 10.96 -3.52
C HIS A 125 -2.24 11.10 -4.60
N LEU A 126 -3.17 12.03 -4.43
CA LEU A 126 -4.33 12.22 -5.32
C LEU A 126 -4.20 13.51 -6.14
N GLY A 127 -3.64 13.37 -7.34
CA GLY A 127 -3.29 14.50 -8.21
C GLY A 127 -2.07 15.26 -7.69
N LYS A 128 -2.28 16.43 -7.05
CA LYS A 128 -1.21 17.23 -6.44
C LYS A 128 -1.24 17.23 -4.91
N ARG A 129 -2.15 16.47 -4.31
CA ARG A 129 -2.43 16.52 -2.88
C ARG A 129 -2.09 15.20 -2.20
N TRP A 130 -1.43 15.28 -1.06
CA TRP A 130 -1.25 14.17 -0.13
C TRP A 130 -2.38 14.14 0.89
N ILE A 131 -2.88 12.96 1.17
CA ILE A 131 -3.88 12.72 2.22
C ILE A 131 -3.37 11.55 3.03
N PHE A 132 -3.22 11.76 4.33
CA PHE A 132 -2.76 10.76 5.28
C PHE A 132 -3.93 10.32 6.16
N ARG A 133 -4.00 9.03 6.40
CA ARG A 133 -4.92 8.47 7.37
C ARG A 133 -4.17 7.47 8.23
N GLU A 134 -4.03 7.82 9.49
CA GLU A 134 -3.60 6.91 10.52
C GLU A 134 -4.74 5.94 10.82
N ILE A 135 -4.42 4.67 10.93
CA ILE A 135 -5.34 3.60 11.25
C ILE A 135 -5.21 3.27 12.73
N SER A 136 -6.34 3.23 13.41
CA SER A 136 -6.39 2.96 14.85
C SER A 136 -5.96 1.52 15.18
N TRP A 137 -5.11 1.35 16.20
CA TRP A 137 -4.77 0.06 16.77
C TRP A 137 -6.01 -0.67 17.30
N GLU A 138 -6.91 0.05 17.97
CA GLU A 138 -8.15 -0.51 18.48
C GLU A 138 -9.03 -1.12 17.39
N ASP A 139 -9.16 -0.42 16.24
CA ASP A 139 -9.94 -0.92 15.11
C ASP A 139 -9.30 -2.16 14.47
N TRP A 140 -7.97 -2.21 14.43
CA TRP A 140 -7.24 -3.36 13.93
C TRP A 140 -7.36 -4.57 14.87
N GLU A 141 -7.08 -4.41 16.16
CA GLU A 141 -7.14 -5.48 17.17
C GLU A 141 -8.54 -6.06 17.31
N LYS A 142 -9.58 -5.21 17.28
CA LYS A 142 -10.99 -5.63 17.35
C LYS A 142 -11.54 -6.13 16.01
N ASN A 143 -10.69 -6.25 15.01
CA ASN A 143 -11.06 -6.68 13.64
C ASN A 143 -12.22 -5.86 13.03
N LYS A 144 -12.28 -4.56 13.35
CA LYS A 144 -13.31 -3.64 12.87
C LYS A 144 -12.96 -2.99 11.52
N LEU A 145 -11.74 -3.22 11.01
CA LEU A 145 -11.32 -2.66 9.73
C LEU A 145 -12.18 -3.22 8.59
N PRO A 146 -12.64 -2.37 7.67
CA PRO A 146 -13.32 -2.83 6.46
C PRO A 146 -12.33 -3.58 5.55
N ASP A 147 -12.85 -4.41 4.64
CA ASP A 147 -12.04 -5.16 3.67
C ASP A 147 -11.08 -4.26 2.88
N LYS A 148 -11.44 -2.98 2.74
CA LYS A 148 -10.61 -1.94 2.13
C LYS A 148 -10.93 -0.57 2.70
N VAL A 149 -9.90 0.19 3.05
CA VAL A 149 -9.99 1.61 3.37
C VAL A 149 -9.95 2.40 2.06
N ARG A 150 -10.89 3.31 1.87
CA ARG A 150 -10.95 4.20 0.72
C ARG A 150 -10.65 5.63 1.13
N ILE A 151 -9.76 6.29 0.37
CA ILE A 151 -9.47 7.72 0.49
C ILE A 151 -9.88 8.41 -0.80
N LEU A 152 -10.73 9.41 -0.70
CA LEU A 152 -11.18 10.25 -1.81
C LEU A 152 -10.40 11.56 -1.83
N LYS A 153 -10.28 12.17 -3.02
CA LYS A 153 -9.60 13.47 -3.18
C LYS A 153 -10.20 14.61 -2.32
N ARG A 154 -11.46 14.51 -1.95
CA ARG A 154 -12.16 15.48 -1.08
C ARG A 154 -11.93 15.25 0.41
N ASP A 155 -11.40 14.08 0.80
CA ASP A 155 -11.16 13.77 2.21
C ASP A 155 -10.03 14.66 2.76
N ARG A 156 -10.08 14.94 4.06
CA ARG A 156 -9.05 15.75 4.73
C ARG A 156 -7.92 14.88 5.31
N GLY A 157 -8.19 13.63 5.62
CA GLY A 157 -7.30 12.80 6.42
C GLY A 157 -7.44 13.11 7.91
N ASN A 158 -6.68 12.43 8.74
CA ASN A 158 -6.61 12.65 10.19
C ASN A 158 -5.19 12.85 10.70
N LEU A 159 -4.24 13.01 9.78
CA LEU A 159 -2.82 13.24 10.06
C LEU A 159 -2.26 14.23 9.03
N SER A 160 -1.36 15.11 9.44
CA SER A 160 -0.69 16.10 8.58
C SER A 160 0.84 15.95 8.64
N PHE A 161 1.57 16.71 7.84
CA PHE A 161 3.04 16.72 7.90
C PHE A 161 3.58 17.35 9.19
N GLU A 162 2.81 18.23 9.80
CA GLU A 162 3.15 18.89 11.05
C GLU A 162 3.06 17.92 12.25
N ASP A 163 2.16 16.95 12.16
CA ASP A 163 1.96 15.94 13.19
C ASP A 163 3.05 14.85 13.16
N MET A 164 3.75 14.72 12.01
CA MET A 164 4.74 13.67 11.74
C MET A 164 6.18 14.16 11.86
#